data_afaba15c556fe5e9cab625eeb7fc6f65
#
_entry.id   afaba15c556fe5e9cab625eeb7fc6f65
#
_cell.length_a   1.000
_cell.length_b   1.000
_cell.length_c   1.000
_cell.angle_alpha   90.00
_cell.angle_beta   90.00
_cell.angle_gamma   90.00
#
_symmetry.space_group_name_H-M   'P 1'
#
loop_
_entity.id
_entity.type
_entity.pdbx_description
1 polymer ?
#
loop_
_entity_poly.entity_id
_entity_poly.type
_entity_poly.pdbx_seq_one_letter_code
_entity_poly.pdbx_strand_id
1 'polypeptide(L)'
;MGRVSSASDLPSPRPGPVPPAGIAPSRAWLRAEVLIVLGLSLGRSAVYSLISLAQALAAGPLGEQTTALNPTLREEPWVDLLFQLLSILFTLVPVALVVLLMTLTAGTLAGALRDLGMDLGRHGRDWAWGLALTAAIGIPGLAVYYLGRMLGMTVEVVPAALDAHWWTVPVLVLHALKNALLEEVIVVGYLARRLERLGWSGRRIVLASALLRGAYHTYQGIGPGLANLVMGLVFGEYHRRTGRTMPLVIAHTLIDVAAFVGYALLQEWIST
;
A
#
# COMPACT_ATOMS: atom_id res chain seq x y z
N MET A 1 -14.92 -32.25 69.74
CA MET A 1 -14.97 -30.84 69.32
C MET A 1 -13.72 -30.56 68.56
N GLY A 2 -13.74 -30.79 67.21
CA GLY A 2 -12.61 -30.51 66.32
C GLY A 2 -12.79 -29.13 65.68
N ARG A 3 -11.78 -28.27 65.78
CA ARG A 3 -11.77 -26.96 65.09
C ARG A 3 -11.63 -27.15 63.59
N VAL A 4 -12.57 -26.65 62.82
CA VAL A 4 -12.44 -26.49 61.36
C VAL A 4 -11.46 -25.32 61.10
N SER A 5 -10.31 -25.63 60.55
CA SER A 5 -9.30 -24.61 60.11
C SER A 5 -9.88 -23.90 58.87
N SER A 6 -9.97 -22.56 58.95
CA SER A 6 -10.52 -21.74 57.86
C SER A 6 -9.54 -21.67 56.69
N ALA A 7 -10.10 -21.81 55.50
CA ALA A 7 -9.36 -21.82 54.19
C ALA A 7 -8.93 -20.40 53.72
N SER A 8 -8.41 -19.54 54.63
CA SER A 8 -8.08 -18.13 54.34
C SER A 8 -6.60 -17.79 54.23
N ASP A 9 -5.69 -18.78 54.31
CA ASP A 9 -4.24 -18.52 54.35
C ASP A 9 -3.49 -18.92 53.07
N LEU A 10 -4.12 -18.81 51.89
CA LEU A 10 -3.36 -18.90 50.64
C LEU A 10 -2.72 -17.53 50.36
N PRO A 11 -1.38 -17.47 50.21
CA PRO A 11 -0.69 -16.23 49.87
C PRO A 11 -1.19 -15.77 48.46
N SER A 12 -1.53 -14.48 48.38
CA SER A 12 -1.89 -13.86 47.09
C SER A 12 -0.82 -14.12 46.03
N PRO A 13 -1.17 -14.47 44.77
CA PRO A 13 -0.17 -14.72 43.74
C PRO A 13 0.69 -13.46 43.55
N ARG A 14 2.01 -13.65 43.58
CA ARG A 14 2.97 -12.57 43.34
C ARG A 14 2.69 -11.97 41.98
N PRO A 15 2.59 -10.63 41.79
CA PRO A 15 2.48 -10.02 40.50
C PRO A 15 3.66 -10.49 39.65
N GLY A 16 3.35 -11.02 38.45
CA GLY A 16 4.36 -11.42 37.49
C GLY A 16 5.27 -10.24 37.13
N PRO A 17 6.49 -10.50 36.62
CA PRO A 17 7.41 -9.44 36.25
C PRO A 17 6.73 -8.48 35.28
N VAL A 18 6.68 -7.20 35.67
CA VAL A 18 6.20 -6.12 34.78
C VAL A 18 7.15 -6.10 33.59
N PRO A 19 6.66 -6.23 32.36
CA PRO A 19 7.52 -6.14 31.17
C PRO A 19 8.28 -4.80 31.24
N PRO A 20 9.58 -4.75 30.92
CA PRO A 20 10.32 -3.50 30.91
C PRO A 20 9.56 -2.51 30.00
N ALA A 21 9.31 -1.32 30.54
CA ALA A 21 8.69 -0.24 29.78
C ALA A 21 9.54 -0.03 28.54
N GLY A 22 8.99 -0.35 27.35
CA GLY A 22 9.70 -0.24 26.08
C GLY A 22 10.28 1.17 25.98
N ILE A 23 11.58 1.29 25.71
CA ILE A 23 12.26 2.58 25.53
C ILE A 23 11.53 3.29 24.40
N ALA A 24 10.82 4.38 24.70
CA ALA A 24 10.14 5.16 23.67
C ALA A 24 11.20 5.65 22.67
N PRO A 25 11.07 5.35 21.38
CA PRO A 25 12.08 5.69 20.39
C PRO A 25 12.27 7.21 20.33
N SER A 26 13.54 7.65 20.29
CA SER A 26 13.86 9.07 20.17
C SER A 26 13.34 9.63 18.83
N ARG A 27 13.14 10.97 18.74
CA ARG A 27 12.74 11.61 17.47
C ARG A 27 13.76 11.37 16.36
N ALA A 28 15.04 11.32 16.68
CA ALA A 28 16.10 11.03 15.69
C ALA A 28 15.96 9.59 15.16
N TRP A 29 15.71 8.63 16.05
CA TRP A 29 15.49 7.24 15.68
C TRP A 29 14.23 7.09 14.78
N LEU A 30 13.10 7.72 15.13
CA LEU A 30 11.88 7.69 14.32
C LEU A 30 12.10 8.29 12.92
N ARG A 31 12.86 9.38 12.81
CA ARG A 31 13.20 9.97 11.50
C ARG A 31 14.05 9.01 10.66
N ALA A 32 15.08 8.40 11.28
CA ALA A 32 15.93 7.42 10.59
C ALA A 32 15.12 6.20 10.14
N GLU A 33 14.24 5.68 11.00
CA GLU A 33 13.35 4.56 10.70
C GLU A 33 12.47 4.88 9.47
N VAL A 34 11.79 6.04 9.46
CA VAL A 34 10.94 6.47 8.35
C VAL A 34 11.75 6.59 7.06
N LEU A 35 12.94 7.23 7.11
CA LEU A 35 13.80 7.38 5.93
C LEU A 35 14.28 6.04 5.38
N ILE A 36 14.65 5.09 6.25
CA ILE A 36 15.09 3.75 5.84
C ILE A 36 13.93 2.98 5.20
N VAL A 37 12.74 2.97 5.85
CA VAL A 37 11.57 2.28 5.31
C VAL A 37 11.17 2.85 3.94
N LEU A 38 11.13 4.18 3.80
CA LEU A 38 10.83 4.84 2.52
C LEU A 38 11.95 4.60 1.50
N GLY A 39 13.22 4.62 1.91
CA GLY A 39 14.35 4.33 1.03
C GLY A 39 14.37 2.89 0.50
N LEU A 40 13.86 1.94 1.28
CA LEU A 40 13.70 0.54 0.87
C LEU A 40 12.42 0.30 0.02
N SER A 41 11.52 1.27 -0.06
CA SER A 41 10.20 1.12 -0.70
C SER A 41 9.84 2.32 -1.57
N LEU A 42 8.70 2.92 -1.32
CA LEU A 42 8.06 3.92 -2.17
C LEU A 42 8.76 5.28 -2.22
N GLY A 43 9.60 5.62 -1.25
CA GLY A 43 10.46 6.80 -1.34
C GLY A 43 11.51 6.66 -2.45
N ARG A 44 12.14 5.48 -2.54
CA ARG A 44 13.03 5.15 -3.67
C ARG A 44 12.25 5.18 -5.00
N SER A 45 11.06 4.58 -5.03
CA SER A 45 10.22 4.57 -6.23
C SER A 45 9.86 5.99 -6.68
N ALA A 46 9.59 6.92 -5.75
CA ALA A 46 9.30 8.31 -6.07
C ALA A 46 10.49 9.00 -6.75
N VAL A 47 11.71 8.80 -6.25
CA VAL A 47 12.91 9.37 -6.87
C VAL A 47 13.10 8.85 -8.29
N TYR A 48 13.04 7.52 -8.49
CA TYR A 48 13.16 6.93 -9.83
C TYR A 48 12.04 7.37 -10.77
N SER A 49 10.80 7.47 -10.28
CA SER A 49 9.64 7.89 -11.06
C SER A 49 9.77 9.35 -11.55
N LEU A 50 10.26 10.26 -10.70
CA LEU A 50 10.53 11.64 -11.08
C LEU A 50 11.66 11.75 -12.13
N ILE A 51 12.71 10.94 -11.98
CA ILE A 51 13.79 10.88 -12.99
C ILE A 51 13.24 10.32 -14.31
N SER A 52 12.44 9.25 -14.27
CA SER A 52 11.80 8.68 -15.46
C SER A 52 10.89 9.68 -16.16
N LEU A 53 10.10 10.47 -15.41
CA LEU A 53 9.28 11.54 -15.99
C LEU A 53 10.15 12.59 -16.69
N ALA A 54 11.25 13.02 -16.06
CA ALA A 54 12.15 14.00 -16.67
C ALA A 54 12.79 13.46 -17.96
N GLN A 55 13.18 12.19 -17.99
CA GLN A 55 13.70 11.51 -19.18
C GLN A 55 12.62 11.39 -20.28
N ALA A 56 11.39 11.02 -19.90
CA ALA A 56 10.28 10.91 -20.84
C ALA A 56 9.95 12.27 -21.49
N LEU A 57 9.92 13.35 -20.70
CA LEU A 57 9.70 14.72 -21.21
C LEU A 57 10.82 15.19 -22.13
N ALA A 58 12.07 14.77 -21.87
CA ALA A 58 13.21 15.09 -22.72
C ALA A 58 13.22 14.26 -24.04
N ALA A 59 12.64 13.07 -24.02
CA ALA A 59 12.58 12.19 -25.19
C ALA A 59 11.50 12.58 -26.20
N GLY A 60 10.44 13.31 -25.77
CA GLY A 60 9.36 13.75 -26.66
C GLY A 60 7.98 13.79 -25.99
N PRO A 61 6.89 13.88 -26.80
CA PRO A 61 5.53 13.97 -26.26
C PRO A 61 5.17 12.72 -25.44
N LEU A 62 4.64 12.92 -24.24
CA LEU A 62 4.22 11.80 -23.38
C LEU A 62 3.13 10.93 -24.00
N GLY A 63 2.23 11.53 -24.80
CA GLY A 63 1.14 10.84 -25.47
C GLY A 63 1.59 9.78 -26.49
N GLU A 64 2.83 9.85 -26.97
CA GLU A 64 3.41 8.92 -27.97
C GLU A 64 4.25 7.79 -27.29
N GLN A 65 4.37 7.81 -25.96
CA GLN A 65 5.16 6.85 -25.21
C GLN A 65 4.25 5.83 -24.52
N THR A 66 4.80 4.63 -24.25
CA THR A 66 4.09 3.50 -23.63
C THR A 66 4.86 3.00 -22.40
N THR A 67 4.16 2.59 -21.36
CA THR A 67 4.72 1.90 -20.19
C THR A 67 3.88 0.69 -19.82
N ALA A 68 4.51 -0.44 -19.49
CA ALA A 68 3.85 -1.64 -18.99
C ALA A 68 4.00 -1.75 -17.47
N LEU A 69 2.90 -2.06 -16.77
CA LEU A 69 2.90 -2.21 -15.30
C LEU A 69 3.31 -3.62 -14.86
N ASN A 70 2.81 -4.64 -15.55
CA ASN A 70 3.08 -6.05 -15.25
C ASN A 70 3.58 -6.75 -16.54
N PRO A 71 4.86 -6.53 -16.94
CA PRO A 71 5.43 -7.17 -18.12
C PRO A 71 5.86 -8.61 -17.83
N THR A 72 5.96 -9.43 -18.88
CA THR A 72 6.70 -10.70 -18.85
C THR A 72 8.17 -10.41 -18.49
N LEU A 73 8.71 -11.12 -17.52
CA LEU A 73 10.07 -10.93 -17.01
C LEU A 73 11.07 -11.89 -17.63
N ARG A 74 10.60 -13.04 -18.15
CA ARG A 74 11.42 -14.09 -18.76
C ARG A 74 10.67 -14.76 -19.92
N GLU A 75 11.40 -15.23 -20.91
CA GLU A 75 10.84 -15.91 -22.08
C GLU A 75 10.25 -17.29 -21.72
N GLU A 76 10.93 -18.03 -20.84
CA GLU A 76 10.47 -19.35 -20.39
C GLU A 76 9.31 -19.24 -19.39
N PRO A 77 8.12 -19.79 -19.67
CA PRO A 77 6.92 -19.55 -18.88
C PRO A 77 7.03 -19.87 -17.40
N TRP A 78 7.64 -21.01 -17.04
CA TRP A 78 7.80 -21.41 -15.63
C TRP A 78 8.84 -20.56 -14.90
N VAL A 79 9.88 -20.12 -15.61
CA VAL A 79 10.87 -19.20 -15.07
C VAL A 79 10.24 -17.82 -14.87
N ASP A 80 9.41 -17.36 -15.80
CA ASP A 80 8.65 -16.12 -15.65
C ASP A 80 7.74 -16.19 -14.42
N LEU A 81 6.93 -17.24 -14.28
CA LEU A 81 6.09 -17.44 -13.09
C LEU A 81 6.91 -17.37 -11.79
N LEU A 82 8.06 -18.05 -11.73
CA LEU A 82 8.95 -18.00 -10.58
C LEU A 82 9.41 -16.57 -10.28
N PHE A 83 9.85 -15.82 -11.30
CA PHE A 83 10.30 -14.43 -11.14
C PHE A 83 9.15 -13.50 -10.75
N GLN A 84 7.92 -13.70 -11.26
CA GLN A 84 6.73 -12.95 -10.84
C GLN A 84 6.45 -13.17 -9.34
N LEU A 85 6.44 -14.43 -8.89
CA LEU A 85 6.20 -14.77 -7.48
C LEU A 85 7.30 -14.24 -6.55
N LEU A 86 8.58 -14.35 -6.96
CA LEU A 86 9.70 -13.77 -6.21
C LEU A 86 9.62 -12.24 -6.15
N SER A 87 9.25 -11.58 -7.25
CA SER A 87 9.03 -10.14 -7.29
C SER A 87 7.95 -9.70 -6.31
N ILE A 88 6.82 -10.42 -6.27
CA ILE A 88 5.74 -10.18 -5.31
C ILE A 88 6.25 -10.34 -3.87
N LEU A 89 6.91 -11.48 -3.58
CA LEU A 89 7.43 -11.79 -2.26
C LEU A 89 8.42 -10.72 -1.76
N PHE A 90 9.43 -10.39 -2.56
CA PHE A 90 10.46 -9.41 -2.16
C PHE A 90 9.92 -7.99 -2.07
N THR A 91 8.93 -7.63 -2.87
CA THR A 91 8.25 -6.33 -2.75
C THR A 91 7.48 -6.20 -1.44
N LEU A 92 7.01 -7.29 -0.84
CA LEU A 92 6.32 -7.29 0.45
C LEU A 92 7.26 -7.28 1.67
N VAL A 93 8.58 -7.46 1.49
CA VAL A 93 9.56 -7.41 2.60
C VAL A 93 9.50 -6.08 3.38
N PRO A 94 9.42 -4.89 2.76
CA PRO A 94 9.22 -3.63 3.48
C PRO A 94 7.91 -3.59 4.29
N VAL A 95 6.84 -4.23 3.81
CA VAL A 95 5.58 -4.34 4.58
C VAL A 95 5.78 -5.21 5.82
N ALA A 96 6.44 -6.35 5.68
CA ALA A 96 6.79 -7.22 6.81
C ALA A 96 7.67 -6.49 7.82
N LEU A 97 8.66 -5.71 7.35
CA LEU A 97 9.51 -4.86 8.20
C LEU A 97 8.66 -3.84 8.98
N VAL A 98 7.73 -3.15 8.33
CA VAL A 98 6.81 -2.22 8.99
C VAL A 98 5.98 -2.92 10.07
N VAL A 99 5.40 -4.08 9.77
CA VAL A 99 4.63 -4.85 10.75
C VAL A 99 5.51 -5.25 11.95
N LEU A 100 6.76 -5.67 11.71
CA LEU A 100 7.73 -5.97 12.77
C LEU A 100 8.01 -4.75 13.63
N LEU A 101 8.36 -3.60 13.04
CA LEU A 101 8.65 -2.35 13.76
C LEU A 101 7.45 -1.85 14.56
N MET A 102 6.24 -1.99 14.01
CA MET A 102 5.01 -1.67 14.74
C MET A 102 4.75 -2.65 15.88
N THR A 103 5.05 -3.94 15.70
CA THR A 103 4.91 -4.97 16.74
C THR A 103 5.86 -4.70 17.92
N LEU A 104 7.11 -4.30 17.65
CA LEU A 104 8.08 -3.92 18.69
C LEU A 104 7.59 -2.72 19.50
N THR A 105 6.86 -1.79 18.91
CA THR A 105 6.32 -0.62 19.63
C THR A 105 4.96 -0.85 20.29
N ALA A 106 4.14 -1.75 19.75
CA ALA A 106 2.82 -2.09 20.29
C ALA A 106 2.86 -3.25 21.31
N GLY A 107 3.98 -3.96 21.38
CA GLY A 107 4.19 -5.13 22.25
C GLY A 107 3.58 -6.43 21.73
N THR A 108 2.66 -6.38 20.76
CA THR A 108 2.01 -7.56 20.17
C THR A 108 1.68 -7.32 18.70
N LEU A 109 1.63 -8.40 17.88
CA LEU A 109 1.19 -8.34 16.49
C LEU A 109 -0.25 -7.80 16.37
N ALA A 110 -1.15 -8.25 17.23
CA ALA A 110 -2.54 -7.76 17.24
C ALA A 110 -2.62 -6.27 17.57
N GLY A 111 -1.75 -5.74 18.44
CA GLY A 111 -1.60 -4.32 18.70
C GLY A 111 -1.11 -3.56 17.46
N ALA A 112 -0.07 -4.07 16.81
CA ALA A 112 0.48 -3.49 15.58
C ALA A 112 -0.56 -3.41 14.46
N LEU A 113 -1.30 -4.48 14.20
CA LEU A 113 -2.35 -4.50 13.19
C LEU A 113 -3.49 -3.52 13.52
N ARG A 114 -3.84 -3.38 14.80
CA ARG A 114 -4.80 -2.36 15.26
C ARG A 114 -4.28 -0.95 15.04
N ASP A 115 -3.04 -0.68 15.40
CA ASP A 115 -2.40 0.63 15.19
C ASP A 115 -2.31 0.99 13.72
N LEU A 116 -2.07 0.01 12.85
CA LEU A 116 -2.10 0.16 11.39
C LEU A 116 -3.53 0.26 10.83
N GLY A 117 -4.60 0.04 11.62
CA GLY A 117 -5.98 0.03 11.15
C GLY A 117 -6.32 -1.16 10.26
N MET A 118 -5.65 -2.30 10.46
CA MET A 118 -5.74 -3.53 9.67
C MET A 118 -6.29 -4.72 10.46
N ASP A 119 -6.75 -4.52 11.70
CA ASP A 119 -7.41 -5.60 12.46
C ASP A 119 -8.75 -6.01 11.81
N LEU A 120 -9.16 -7.25 12.01
CA LEU A 120 -10.37 -7.83 11.41
C LEU A 120 -11.65 -7.54 12.20
N GLY A 121 -11.60 -6.72 13.24
CA GLY A 121 -12.74 -6.44 14.13
C GLY A 121 -13.93 -5.76 13.44
N ARG A 122 -13.75 -5.19 12.25
CA ARG A 122 -14.75 -4.43 11.51
C ARG A 122 -14.89 -4.88 10.05
N HIS A 123 -14.58 -6.14 9.74
CA HIS A 123 -14.47 -6.65 8.37
C HIS A 123 -15.68 -6.29 7.47
N GLY A 124 -16.93 -6.42 7.92
CA GLY A 124 -18.10 -6.06 7.11
C GLY A 124 -18.15 -4.57 6.73
N ARG A 125 -17.80 -3.68 7.66
CA ARG A 125 -17.74 -2.23 7.39
C ARG A 125 -16.53 -1.89 6.51
N ASP A 126 -15.42 -2.58 6.70
CA ASP A 126 -14.22 -2.37 5.88
C ASP A 126 -14.47 -2.75 4.42
N TRP A 127 -15.18 -3.86 4.16
CA TRP A 127 -15.61 -4.23 2.82
C TRP A 127 -16.60 -3.22 2.22
N ALA A 128 -17.61 -2.78 2.98
CA ALA A 128 -18.58 -1.80 2.50
C ALA A 128 -17.89 -0.47 2.09
N TRP A 129 -16.99 0.04 2.93
CA TRP A 129 -16.23 1.25 2.61
C TRP A 129 -15.20 1.00 1.50
N GLY A 130 -14.57 -0.18 1.45
CA GLY A 130 -13.68 -0.56 0.36
C GLY A 130 -14.38 -0.49 -0.99
N LEU A 131 -15.56 -1.10 -1.12
CA LEU A 131 -16.38 -1.05 -2.35
C LEU A 131 -16.82 0.37 -2.70
N ALA A 132 -17.27 1.15 -1.71
CA ALA A 132 -17.66 2.54 -1.93
C ALA A 132 -16.48 3.40 -2.44
N LEU A 133 -15.28 3.23 -1.86
CA LEU A 133 -14.07 3.92 -2.29
C LEU A 133 -13.60 3.43 -3.67
N THR A 134 -13.74 2.13 -3.98
CA THR A 134 -13.47 1.59 -5.32
C THR A 134 -14.29 2.33 -6.38
N ALA A 135 -15.59 2.48 -6.16
CA ALA A 135 -16.46 3.19 -7.10
C ALA A 135 -16.14 4.70 -7.15
N ALA A 136 -15.94 5.33 -5.98
CA ALA A 136 -15.70 6.77 -5.89
C ALA A 136 -14.34 7.21 -6.49
N ILE A 137 -13.34 6.33 -6.52
CA ILE A 137 -12.01 6.61 -7.09
C ILE A 137 -11.84 5.97 -8.46
N GLY A 138 -12.22 4.70 -8.62
CA GLY A 138 -11.99 3.95 -9.86
C GLY A 138 -12.72 4.54 -11.06
N ILE A 139 -14.00 4.89 -10.91
CA ILE A 139 -14.78 5.45 -12.02
C ILE A 139 -14.25 6.83 -12.46
N PRO A 140 -14.08 7.84 -11.58
CA PRO A 140 -13.46 9.09 -11.97
C PRO A 140 -12.01 8.94 -12.41
N GLY A 141 -11.25 8.02 -11.81
CA GLY A 141 -9.86 7.73 -12.18
C GLY A 141 -9.72 7.30 -13.63
N LEU A 142 -10.62 6.44 -14.11
CA LEU A 142 -10.66 6.02 -15.50
C LEU A 142 -10.96 7.20 -16.44
N ALA A 143 -11.92 8.07 -16.07
CA ALA A 143 -12.22 9.28 -16.84
C ALA A 143 -11.03 10.23 -16.91
N VAL A 144 -10.31 10.43 -15.77
CA VAL A 144 -9.10 11.26 -15.71
C VAL A 144 -7.98 10.67 -16.57
N TYR A 145 -7.82 9.34 -16.59
CA TYR A 145 -6.85 8.67 -17.45
C TYR A 145 -7.11 8.97 -18.94
N TYR A 146 -8.34 8.77 -19.42
CA TYR A 146 -8.69 9.06 -20.81
C TYR A 146 -8.54 10.54 -21.16
N LEU A 147 -8.97 11.44 -20.27
CA LEU A 147 -8.77 12.87 -20.45
C LEU A 147 -7.27 13.23 -20.53
N GLY A 148 -6.44 12.66 -19.65
CA GLY A 148 -5.00 12.85 -19.67
C GLY A 148 -4.35 12.33 -20.95
N ARG A 149 -4.85 11.22 -21.52
CA ARG A 149 -4.43 10.72 -22.84
C ARG A 149 -4.79 11.71 -23.95
N MET A 150 -6.03 12.20 -23.96
CA MET A 150 -6.50 13.19 -24.95
C MET A 150 -5.70 14.49 -24.91
N LEU A 151 -5.24 14.90 -23.72
CA LEU A 151 -4.43 16.11 -23.51
C LEU A 151 -2.92 15.89 -23.69
N GLY A 152 -2.47 14.67 -24.03
CA GLY A 152 -1.06 14.34 -24.17
C GLY A 152 -0.26 14.39 -22.85
N MET A 153 -0.92 14.38 -21.69
CA MET A 153 -0.30 14.45 -20.36
C MET A 153 0.00 13.08 -19.73
N THR A 154 -0.37 12.01 -20.42
CA THR A 154 -0.29 10.63 -19.92
C THR A 154 0.31 9.74 -20.98
N VAL A 155 1.31 8.91 -20.60
CA VAL A 155 1.82 7.85 -21.48
C VAL A 155 0.74 6.78 -21.67
N GLU A 156 0.83 5.97 -22.73
CA GLU A 156 -0.02 4.80 -22.84
C GLU A 156 0.36 3.78 -21.77
N VAL A 157 -0.57 3.51 -20.87
CA VAL A 157 -0.36 2.52 -19.81
C VAL A 157 -0.93 1.18 -20.25
N VAL A 158 -0.08 0.16 -20.34
CA VAL A 158 -0.46 -1.24 -20.56
C VAL A 158 -0.51 -1.92 -19.17
N PRO A 159 -1.71 -2.12 -18.58
CA PRO A 159 -1.84 -2.62 -17.22
C PRO A 159 -1.33 -4.04 -17.03
N ALA A 160 -1.44 -4.89 -18.05
CA ALA A 160 -0.96 -6.27 -18.07
C ALA A 160 -0.35 -6.59 -19.42
N ALA A 161 0.88 -7.07 -19.41
CA ALA A 161 1.62 -7.54 -20.60
C ALA A 161 2.27 -8.91 -20.31
N LEU A 162 1.57 -9.75 -19.52
CA LEU A 162 1.92 -11.14 -19.27
C LEU A 162 1.37 -12.03 -20.40
N ASP A 163 2.12 -13.03 -20.79
CA ASP A 163 1.67 -14.07 -21.71
C ASP A 163 0.46 -14.83 -21.16
N ALA A 164 -0.42 -15.30 -22.04
CA ALA A 164 -1.65 -16.02 -21.69
C ALA A 164 -1.36 -17.42 -21.17
N HIS A 165 -1.46 -17.60 -19.86
CA HIS A 165 -1.37 -18.87 -19.15
C HIS A 165 -2.49 -19.00 -18.11
N TRP A 166 -2.79 -20.20 -17.64
CA TRP A 166 -3.83 -20.40 -16.62
C TRP A 166 -3.55 -19.67 -15.29
N TRP A 167 -2.28 -19.34 -15.00
CA TRP A 167 -1.87 -18.58 -13.82
C TRP A 167 -1.82 -17.07 -14.01
N THR A 168 -2.01 -16.54 -15.22
CA THR A 168 -1.91 -15.10 -15.51
C THR A 168 -2.87 -14.29 -14.65
N VAL A 169 -4.16 -14.66 -14.61
CA VAL A 169 -5.15 -13.99 -13.76
C VAL A 169 -4.81 -14.10 -12.26
N PRO A 170 -4.53 -15.27 -11.69
CA PRO A 170 -4.04 -15.36 -10.32
C PRO A 170 -2.82 -14.47 -10.00
N VAL A 171 -1.83 -14.43 -10.88
CA VAL A 171 -0.62 -13.61 -10.70
C VAL A 171 -0.96 -12.12 -10.74
N LEU A 172 -1.83 -11.66 -11.65
CA LEU A 172 -2.29 -10.27 -11.70
C LEU A 172 -3.05 -9.86 -10.44
N VAL A 173 -3.89 -10.73 -9.88
CA VAL A 173 -4.57 -10.51 -8.60
C VAL A 173 -3.56 -10.39 -7.45
N LEU A 174 -2.51 -11.22 -7.44
CA LEU A 174 -1.44 -11.12 -6.44
C LEU A 174 -0.63 -9.83 -6.60
N HIS A 175 -0.37 -9.37 -7.82
CA HIS A 175 0.26 -8.06 -8.05
C HIS A 175 -0.59 -6.91 -7.56
N ALA A 176 -1.90 -6.93 -7.80
CA ALA A 176 -2.84 -5.94 -7.29
C ALA A 176 -2.84 -5.88 -5.75
N LEU A 177 -2.95 -7.05 -5.11
CA LEU A 177 -2.89 -7.14 -3.64
C LEU A 177 -1.55 -6.68 -3.08
N LYS A 178 -0.44 -7.07 -3.71
CA LYS A 178 0.93 -6.64 -3.33
C LYS A 178 1.06 -5.12 -3.39
N ASN A 179 0.60 -4.47 -4.47
CA ASN A 179 0.65 -3.02 -4.61
C ASN A 179 -0.17 -2.34 -3.51
N ALA A 180 -1.41 -2.78 -3.32
CA ALA A 180 -2.29 -2.22 -2.29
C ALA A 180 -1.70 -2.37 -0.88
N LEU A 181 -1.13 -3.53 -0.54
CA LEU A 181 -0.47 -3.72 0.75
C LEU A 181 0.76 -2.82 0.89
N LEU A 182 1.62 -2.76 -0.12
CA LEU A 182 2.83 -1.93 -0.08
C LEU A 182 2.48 -0.46 0.13
N GLU A 183 1.52 0.05 -0.65
CA GLU A 183 1.19 1.46 -0.67
C GLU A 183 0.35 1.87 0.54
N GLU A 184 -0.73 1.16 0.85
CA GLU A 184 -1.62 1.60 1.92
C GLU A 184 -1.03 1.34 3.30
N VAL A 185 -0.33 0.22 3.50
CA VAL A 185 0.29 -0.05 4.81
C VAL A 185 1.45 0.89 5.10
N ILE A 186 2.32 1.16 4.10
CA ILE A 186 3.50 2.00 4.32
C ILE A 186 3.15 3.49 4.25
N VAL A 187 2.51 3.95 3.15
CA VAL A 187 2.33 5.39 2.88
C VAL A 187 1.17 5.98 3.67
N VAL A 188 0.15 5.18 4.00
CA VAL A 188 -0.99 5.66 4.80
C VAL A 188 -0.88 5.18 6.25
N GLY A 189 -0.92 3.88 6.52
CA GLY A 189 -0.98 3.35 7.87
C GLY A 189 0.25 3.68 8.72
N TYR A 190 1.42 3.21 8.27
CA TYR A 190 2.67 3.37 9.01
C TYR A 190 3.16 4.82 9.05
N LEU A 191 3.23 5.47 7.89
CA LEU A 191 3.74 6.85 7.81
C LEU A 191 2.91 7.80 8.68
N ALA A 192 1.57 7.66 8.68
CA ALA A 192 0.72 8.46 9.54
C ALA A 192 1.10 8.28 11.02
N ARG A 193 1.20 7.04 11.50
CA ARG A 193 1.55 6.76 12.91
C ARG A 193 2.91 7.28 13.32
N ARG A 194 3.92 7.19 12.43
CA ARG A 194 5.27 7.68 12.73
C ARG A 194 5.35 9.21 12.70
N LEU A 195 4.70 9.87 11.76
CA LEU A 195 4.66 11.32 11.67
C LEU A 195 3.84 11.94 12.81
N GLU A 196 2.75 11.30 13.26
CA GLU A 196 2.02 11.69 14.48
C GLU A 196 2.95 11.69 15.71
N ARG A 197 3.75 10.63 15.90
CA ARG A 197 4.75 10.56 16.99
C ARG A 197 5.85 11.60 16.87
N LEU A 198 6.14 12.06 15.65
CA LEU A 198 7.06 13.18 15.41
C LEU A 198 6.41 14.56 15.64
N GLY A 199 5.10 14.60 15.93
CA GLY A 199 4.36 15.83 16.23
C GLY A 199 3.79 16.54 14.99
N TRP A 200 3.66 15.85 13.86
CA TRP A 200 3.02 16.43 12.67
C TRP A 200 1.50 16.52 12.86
N SER A 201 0.91 17.59 12.32
CA SER A 201 -0.57 17.70 12.29
C SER A 201 -1.16 16.76 11.25
N GLY A 202 -2.37 16.24 11.50
CA GLY A 202 -3.02 15.28 10.61
C GLY A 202 -3.15 15.77 9.16
N ARG A 203 -3.40 17.06 8.91
CA ARG A 203 -3.46 17.63 7.56
C ARG A 203 -2.10 17.61 6.85
N ARG A 204 -1.00 17.87 7.57
CA ARG A 204 0.36 17.79 7.01
C ARG A 204 0.72 16.34 6.66
N ILE A 205 0.27 15.38 7.47
CA ILE A 205 0.47 13.95 7.22
C ILE A 205 -0.26 13.54 5.94
N VAL A 206 -1.55 13.91 5.80
CA VAL A 206 -2.33 13.62 4.60
C VAL A 206 -1.66 14.20 3.35
N LEU A 207 -1.22 15.46 3.41
CA LEU A 207 -0.55 16.10 2.28
C LEU A 207 0.79 15.41 1.93
N ALA A 208 1.62 15.06 2.92
CA ALA A 208 2.89 14.38 2.69
C ALA A 208 2.68 12.99 2.06
N SER A 209 1.71 12.21 2.57
CA SER A 209 1.32 10.91 2.02
C SER A 209 0.84 11.04 0.56
N ALA A 210 -0.04 12.02 0.29
CA ALA A 210 -0.58 12.26 -1.05
C ALA A 210 0.50 12.72 -2.05
N LEU A 211 1.40 13.63 -1.65
CA LEU A 211 2.53 14.07 -2.48
C LEU A 211 3.48 12.91 -2.80
N LEU A 212 3.79 12.07 -1.81
CA LEU A 212 4.61 10.88 -2.03
C LEU A 212 3.93 9.93 -3.02
N ARG A 213 2.60 9.69 -2.87
CA ARG A 213 1.81 8.86 -3.79
C ARG A 213 1.84 9.41 -5.21
N GLY A 214 1.54 10.69 -5.39
CA GLY A 214 1.64 11.34 -6.70
C GLY A 214 3.03 11.18 -7.31
N ALA A 215 4.09 11.39 -6.53
CA ALA A 215 5.46 11.36 -6.99
C ALA A 215 5.87 9.97 -7.55
N TYR A 216 5.56 8.86 -6.85
CA TYR A 216 5.95 7.53 -7.37
C TYR A 216 5.06 7.01 -8.50
N HIS A 217 4.01 7.74 -8.91
CA HIS A 217 3.21 7.44 -10.11
C HIS A 217 3.54 8.32 -11.32
N THR A 218 4.46 9.29 -11.20
CA THR A 218 4.81 10.20 -12.29
C THR A 218 5.48 9.51 -13.49
N TYR A 219 6.02 8.30 -13.31
CA TYR A 219 6.56 7.50 -14.44
C TYR A 219 5.49 7.14 -15.49
N GLN A 220 4.21 7.18 -15.13
CA GLN A 220 3.08 7.01 -16.04
C GLN A 220 2.65 8.32 -16.72
N GLY A 221 3.33 9.43 -16.42
CA GLY A 221 3.02 10.76 -16.89
C GLY A 221 2.48 11.69 -15.80
N ILE A 222 2.27 12.95 -16.18
CA ILE A 222 1.78 13.99 -15.25
C ILE A 222 0.34 13.70 -14.82
N GLY A 223 -0.52 13.24 -15.73
CA GLY A 223 -1.92 12.92 -15.45
C GLY A 223 -2.09 11.88 -14.33
N PRO A 224 -1.50 10.68 -14.45
CA PRO A 224 -1.52 9.67 -13.39
C PRO A 224 -0.89 10.14 -12.07
N GLY A 225 0.18 10.92 -12.11
CA GLY A 225 0.77 11.53 -10.93
C GLY A 225 -0.24 12.41 -10.16
N LEU A 226 -0.97 13.27 -10.87
CA LEU A 226 -2.02 14.11 -10.28
C LEU A 226 -3.23 13.30 -9.80
N ALA A 227 -3.69 12.30 -10.58
CA ALA A 227 -4.79 11.42 -10.19
C ALA A 227 -4.46 10.66 -8.89
N ASN A 228 -3.25 10.12 -8.77
CA ASN A 228 -2.79 9.42 -7.59
C ASN A 228 -2.55 10.34 -6.39
N LEU A 229 -2.15 11.60 -6.61
CA LEU A 229 -2.13 12.61 -5.56
C LEU A 229 -3.54 12.84 -4.99
N VAL A 230 -4.56 13.01 -5.85
CA VAL A 230 -5.96 13.18 -5.43
C VAL A 230 -6.46 11.93 -4.68
N MET A 231 -6.19 10.73 -5.20
CA MET A 231 -6.48 9.48 -4.49
C MET A 231 -5.81 9.45 -3.11
N GLY A 232 -4.55 9.88 -3.02
CA GLY A 232 -3.81 9.97 -1.75
C GLY A 232 -4.44 10.95 -0.76
N LEU A 233 -4.98 12.09 -1.22
CA LEU A 233 -5.72 13.03 -0.38
C LEU A 233 -7.00 12.39 0.17
N VAL A 234 -7.77 11.70 -0.66
CA VAL A 234 -9.01 11.01 -0.26
C VAL A 234 -8.70 9.89 0.73
N PHE A 235 -7.76 9.02 0.42
CA PHE A 235 -7.36 7.88 1.25
C PHE A 235 -6.75 8.34 2.58
N GLY A 236 -5.85 9.31 2.54
CA GLY A 236 -5.23 9.88 3.73
C GLY A 236 -6.27 10.56 4.64
N GLU A 237 -7.22 11.30 4.07
CA GLU A 237 -8.29 11.94 4.85
C GLU A 237 -9.26 10.90 5.43
N TYR A 238 -9.58 9.84 4.68
CA TYR A 238 -10.37 8.72 5.20
C TYR A 238 -9.65 8.06 6.40
N HIS A 239 -8.36 7.72 6.25
CA HIS A 239 -7.56 7.16 7.34
C HIS A 239 -7.49 8.10 8.55
N ARG A 240 -7.23 9.39 8.32
CA ARG A 240 -7.18 10.40 9.39
C ARG A 240 -8.46 10.46 10.21
N ARG A 241 -9.64 10.30 9.59
CA ARG A 241 -10.94 10.34 10.27
C ARG A 241 -11.30 9.03 10.94
N THR A 242 -10.91 7.90 10.39
CA THR A 242 -11.40 6.58 10.81
C THR A 242 -10.36 5.72 11.53
N GLY A 243 -9.07 6.00 11.32
CA GLY A 243 -7.94 5.17 11.75
C GLY A 243 -7.88 3.82 11.02
N ARG A 244 -8.61 3.65 9.90
CA ARG A 244 -8.70 2.37 9.16
C ARG A 244 -7.93 2.41 7.86
N THR A 245 -7.03 1.43 7.68
CA THR A 245 -6.29 1.20 6.43
C THR A 245 -6.88 0.05 5.62
N MET A 246 -7.53 -0.93 6.28
CA MET A 246 -8.10 -2.09 5.59
C MET A 246 -9.05 -1.73 4.43
N PRO A 247 -10.01 -0.77 4.57
CA PRO A 247 -10.85 -0.34 3.44
C PRO A 247 -10.07 0.20 2.26
N LEU A 248 -8.92 0.84 2.51
CA LEU A 248 -8.05 1.40 1.48
C LEU A 248 -7.32 0.28 0.72
N VAL A 249 -6.82 -0.73 1.44
CA VAL A 249 -6.23 -1.94 0.83
C VAL A 249 -7.26 -2.65 -0.05
N ILE A 250 -8.51 -2.82 0.44
CA ILE A 250 -9.59 -3.43 -0.34
C ILE A 250 -9.88 -2.61 -1.60
N ALA A 251 -10.08 -1.30 -1.44
CA ALA A 251 -10.39 -0.40 -2.56
C ALA A 251 -9.29 -0.42 -3.63
N HIS A 252 -8.04 -0.26 -3.22
CA HIS A 252 -6.89 -0.25 -4.10
C HIS A 252 -6.73 -1.60 -4.83
N THR A 253 -6.81 -2.72 -4.09
CA THR A 253 -6.76 -4.06 -4.70
C THR A 253 -7.83 -4.21 -5.78
N LEU A 254 -9.07 -3.79 -5.52
CA LEU A 254 -10.18 -3.92 -6.47
C LEU A 254 -10.00 -3.02 -7.70
N ILE A 255 -9.46 -1.80 -7.53
CA ILE A 255 -9.14 -0.90 -8.65
C ILE A 255 -8.06 -1.54 -9.53
N ASP A 256 -6.98 -2.04 -8.93
CA ASP A 256 -5.89 -2.67 -9.68
C ASP A 256 -6.33 -3.99 -10.34
N VAL A 257 -7.14 -4.82 -9.67
CA VAL A 257 -7.71 -6.04 -10.26
C VAL A 257 -8.59 -5.67 -11.47
N ALA A 258 -9.44 -4.65 -11.35
CA ALA A 258 -10.26 -4.21 -12.48
C ALA A 258 -9.39 -3.70 -13.64
N ALA A 259 -8.29 -3.00 -13.37
CA ALA A 259 -7.37 -2.52 -14.39
C ALA A 259 -6.56 -3.66 -15.02
N PHE A 260 -5.93 -4.53 -14.22
CA PHE A 260 -5.00 -5.57 -14.71
C PHE A 260 -5.74 -6.73 -15.38
N VAL A 261 -6.69 -7.33 -14.65
CA VAL A 261 -7.46 -8.47 -15.14
C VAL A 261 -8.45 -8.04 -16.21
N GLY A 262 -9.12 -6.90 -16.01
CA GLY A 262 -10.05 -6.35 -17.00
C GLY A 262 -9.36 -6.05 -18.34
N TYR A 263 -8.16 -5.48 -18.31
CA TYR A 263 -7.37 -5.24 -19.52
C TYR A 263 -6.94 -6.56 -20.19
N ALA A 264 -6.41 -7.52 -19.43
CA ALA A 264 -5.97 -8.81 -19.96
C ALA A 264 -7.12 -9.56 -20.68
N LEU A 265 -8.29 -9.64 -20.04
CA LEU A 265 -9.47 -10.30 -20.62
C LEU A 265 -10.02 -9.56 -21.86
N LEU A 266 -10.00 -8.22 -21.86
CA LEU A 266 -10.41 -7.43 -23.03
C LEU A 266 -9.47 -7.64 -24.22
N GLN A 267 -8.17 -7.72 -23.99
CA GLN A 267 -7.20 -8.00 -25.05
C GLN A 267 -7.42 -9.39 -25.70
N GLU A 268 -7.66 -10.42 -24.89
CA GLU A 268 -8.00 -11.75 -25.42
C GLU A 268 -9.26 -11.69 -26.31
N TRP A 269 -10.27 -10.93 -25.89
CA TRP A 269 -11.55 -10.83 -26.62
C TRP A 269 -11.46 -10.02 -27.93
N ILE A 270 -10.56 -9.04 -28.01
CA ILE A 270 -10.34 -8.22 -29.21
C ILE A 270 -9.41 -8.93 -30.22
N SER A 271 -8.56 -9.85 -29.75
CA SER A 271 -7.61 -10.61 -30.59
C SER A 271 -8.20 -11.89 -31.19
N THR A 272 -9.40 -12.30 -30.76
CA THR A 272 -10.19 -13.42 -31.34
C THR A 272 -11.23 -12.91 -32.32
#